data_6c8e96ab4d95dd7dedcb9bd2d31ab489
#
_entry.id   6c8e96ab4d95dd7dedcb9bd2d31ab489
#
_cell.length_a   1.000
_cell.length_b   1.000
_cell.length_c   1.000
_cell.angle_alpha   90.00
_cell.angle_beta   90.00
_cell.angle_gamma   90.00
#
_symmetry.space_group_name_H-M   'P 1'
#
loop_
_entity.id
_entity.type
_entity.pdbx_description
1 polymer ?
#
loop_
_entity_poly.entity_id
_entity_poly.type
_entity_poly.pdbx_seq_one_letter_code
_entity_poly.pdbx_strand_id
1 'polypeptide(L)'
;MENNFQKHVNEWKEMNLVGRFPEARRFYFEELFEEVIRNFENNVKWEIEPVDILFSVLGYTPEPIILAARALKPLKHIIFHDKEVAFNEDNIRFLPRFLNEGYEKIEFADESFGTIYETFKQQMAYNAGRNYTINITGGKKSMVASAGIFARDYNASIIYVD
;
A
#
# COMPACT_ATOMS: atom_id res chain seq x y z
N MET A 1 24.65 -21.02 -14.16
CA MET A 1 23.47 -20.51 -14.88
C MET A 1 22.98 -19.29 -14.12
N GLU A 2 22.98 -18.12 -14.75
CA GLU A 2 22.43 -16.91 -14.14
C GLU A 2 20.93 -17.14 -13.93
N ASN A 3 20.45 -16.87 -12.72
CA ASN A 3 19.03 -16.99 -12.39
C ASN A 3 18.24 -15.97 -13.25
N ASN A 4 17.12 -16.34 -13.81
CA ASN A 4 16.28 -15.46 -14.65
C ASN A 4 15.98 -14.12 -13.94
N PHE A 5 15.76 -14.16 -12.64
CA PHE A 5 15.58 -12.95 -11.81
C PHE A 5 16.79 -12.01 -11.87
N GLN A 6 18.01 -12.54 -11.74
CA GLN A 6 19.23 -11.72 -11.81
C GLN A 6 19.42 -11.08 -13.19
N LYS A 7 19.05 -11.78 -14.25
CA LYS A 7 19.05 -11.23 -15.60
C LYS A 7 18.10 -10.04 -15.72
N HIS A 8 16.85 -10.19 -15.23
CA HIS A 8 15.87 -9.09 -15.24
C HIS A 8 16.32 -7.90 -14.37
N VAL A 9 16.96 -8.17 -13.21
CA VAL A 9 17.53 -7.09 -12.38
C VAL A 9 18.62 -6.32 -13.15
N ASN A 10 19.48 -7.00 -13.88
CA ASN A 10 20.53 -6.35 -14.68
C ASN A 10 19.92 -5.50 -15.80
N GLU A 11 18.93 -6.02 -16.52
CA GLU A 11 18.20 -5.31 -17.56
C GLU A 11 17.51 -4.05 -17.04
N TRP A 12 16.83 -4.16 -15.89
CA TRP A 12 16.21 -3.02 -15.21
C TRP A 12 17.22 -1.94 -14.82
N LYS A 13 18.40 -2.35 -14.31
CA LYS A 13 19.48 -1.43 -13.98
C LYS A 13 20.00 -0.71 -15.21
N GLU A 14 20.19 -1.41 -16.32
CA GLU A 14 20.62 -0.82 -17.59
C GLU A 14 19.62 0.22 -18.09
N MET A 15 18.31 -0.07 -18.07
CA MET A 15 17.28 0.91 -18.44
C MET A 15 17.36 2.19 -17.61
N ASN A 16 17.59 2.08 -16.29
CA ASN A 16 17.74 3.23 -15.41
C ASN A 16 19.04 4.02 -15.71
N LEU A 17 20.14 3.32 -15.97
CA LEU A 17 21.44 3.97 -16.28
C LEU A 17 21.39 4.79 -17.55
N VAL A 18 20.61 4.37 -18.54
CA VAL A 18 20.45 5.13 -19.81
C VAL A 18 19.27 6.09 -19.79
N GLY A 19 18.63 6.31 -18.62
CA GLY A 19 17.57 7.29 -18.45
C GLY A 19 16.18 6.88 -18.97
N ARG A 20 15.96 5.60 -19.24
CA ARG A 20 14.67 5.05 -19.69
C ARG A 20 13.75 4.77 -18.50
N PHE A 21 13.49 5.78 -17.67
CA PHE A 21 12.76 5.62 -16.40
C PHE A 21 11.32 5.07 -16.55
N PRO A 22 10.50 5.53 -17.52
CA PRO A 22 9.15 5.01 -17.68
C PRO A 22 9.14 3.53 -18.06
N GLU A 23 10.04 3.11 -18.95
CA GLU A 23 10.17 1.69 -19.34
C GLU A 23 10.73 0.85 -18.20
N ALA A 24 11.73 1.34 -17.47
CA ALA A 24 12.29 0.68 -16.30
C ALA A 24 11.20 0.48 -15.22
N ARG A 25 10.35 1.48 -14.98
CA ARG A 25 9.23 1.41 -14.06
C ARG A 25 8.21 0.35 -14.45
N ARG A 26 7.83 0.31 -15.72
CA ARG A 26 6.94 -0.72 -16.25
C ARG A 26 7.55 -2.10 -16.13
N PHE A 27 8.79 -2.26 -16.57
CA PHE A 27 9.54 -3.53 -16.50
C PHE A 27 9.65 -4.05 -15.06
N TYR A 28 9.88 -3.16 -14.09
CA TYR A 28 9.91 -3.52 -12.68
C TYR A 28 8.61 -4.19 -12.23
N PHE A 29 7.46 -3.60 -12.52
CA PHE A 29 6.20 -4.19 -12.15
C PHE A 29 5.84 -5.47 -12.91
N GLU A 30 6.23 -5.55 -14.18
CA GLU A 30 5.88 -6.67 -15.05
C GLU A 30 6.75 -7.90 -14.80
N GLU A 31 8.04 -7.72 -14.54
CA GLU A 31 9.03 -8.81 -14.53
C GLU A 31 9.69 -9.05 -13.16
N LEU A 32 9.69 -8.06 -12.26
CA LEU A 32 10.42 -8.15 -11.00
C LEU A 32 9.51 -8.15 -9.77
N PHE A 33 8.43 -7.41 -9.80
CA PHE A 33 7.70 -7.08 -8.58
C PHE A 33 7.06 -8.28 -7.88
N GLU A 34 6.61 -9.30 -8.61
CA GLU A 34 6.08 -10.52 -7.99
C GLU A 34 7.16 -11.29 -7.20
N GLU A 35 8.41 -11.27 -7.66
CA GLU A 35 9.52 -11.85 -6.90
C GLU A 35 9.88 -10.99 -5.69
N VAL A 36 9.81 -9.66 -5.83
CA VAL A 36 9.96 -8.73 -4.69
C VAL A 36 8.92 -9.02 -3.61
N ILE A 37 7.65 -9.20 -4.01
CA ILE A 37 6.58 -9.56 -3.08
C ILE A 37 6.89 -10.88 -2.37
N ARG A 38 7.27 -11.92 -3.11
CA ARG A 38 7.61 -13.24 -2.53
C ARG A 38 8.77 -13.14 -1.53
N ASN A 39 9.80 -12.40 -1.88
CA ASN A 39 10.93 -12.19 -0.99
C ASN A 39 10.54 -11.39 0.24
N PHE A 40 9.69 -10.37 0.09
CA PHE A 40 9.15 -9.60 1.21
C PHE A 40 8.33 -10.50 2.14
N GLU A 41 7.37 -11.27 1.62
CA GLU A 41 6.54 -12.20 2.40
C GLU A 41 7.40 -13.22 3.18
N ASN A 42 8.48 -13.73 2.58
CA ASN A 42 9.38 -14.70 3.22
C ASN A 42 10.30 -14.09 4.29
N ASN A 43 10.68 -12.83 4.15
CA ASN A 43 11.60 -12.15 5.05
C ASN A 43 10.89 -11.42 6.19
N VAL A 44 9.62 -11.11 6.03
CA VAL A 44 8.80 -10.51 7.08
C VAL A 44 8.49 -11.58 8.12
N LYS A 45 9.35 -11.67 9.15
CA LYS A 45 9.13 -12.53 10.33
C LYS A 45 8.19 -11.80 11.29
N TRP A 46 6.92 -11.81 10.95
CA TRP A 46 5.93 -11.15 11.78
C TRP A 46 5.33 -12.16 12.75
N GLU A 47 5.59 -11.99 14.02
CA GLU A 47 4.68 -12.42 15.08
C GLU A 47 3.52 -11.43 15.13
N ILE A 48 2.76 -11.30 14.04
CA ILE A 48 1.61 -10.41 14.00
C ILE A 48 0.36 -11.23 14.22
N GLU A 49 -0.46 -10.73 15.14
CA GLU A 49 -1.83 -11.21 15.26
C GLU A 49 -2.57 -11.06 13.92
N PRO A 50 -3.51 -11.95 13.59
CA PRO A 50 -4.30 -11.83 12.38
C PRO A 50 -4.91 -10.44 12.26
N VAL A 51 -4.72 -9.80 11.11
CA VAL A 51 -5.28 -8.49 10.80
C VAL A 51 -6.66 -8.67 10.22
N ASP A 52 -7.70 -8.21 10.93
CA ASP A 52 -9.04 -8.25 10.39
C ASP A 52 -9.21 -7.18 9.30
N ILE A 53 -8.84 -5.94 9.60
CA ILE A 53 -9.01 -4.81 8.70
C ILE A 53 -7.70 -4.03 8.58
N LEU A 54 -7.25 -3.89 7.34
CA LEU A 54 -6.14 -3.04 6.98
C LEU A 54 -6.66 -1.73 6.38
N PHE A 55 -6.36 -0.62 7.03
CA PHE A 55 -6.49 0.72 6.46
C PHE A 55 -5.15 1.13 5.85
N SER A 56 -5.15 1.54 4.60
CA SER A 56 -3.96 2.03 3.93
C SER A 56 -4.18 3.41 3.36
N VAL A 57 -3.22 4.30 3.49
CA VAL A 57 -3.25 5.62 2.86
C VAL A 57 -2.45 5.55 1.57
N LEU A 58 -3.11 5.81 0.44
CA LEU A 58 -2.52 5.72 -0.88
C LEU A 58 -1.73 6.99 -1.22
N GLY A 59 -0.50 6.80 -1.65
CA GLY A 59 0.34 7.81 -2.26
C GLY A 59 0.47 7.61 -3.77
N TYR A 60 1.52 8.20 -4.35
CA TYR A 60 1.81 8.07 -5.79
C TYR A 60 2.33 6.69 -6.20
N THR A 61 2.73 5.87 -5.26
CA THR A 61 3.31 4.55 -5.52
C THR A 61 2.48 3.45 -4.85
N PRO A 62 2.04 2.40 -5.59
CA PRO A 62 1.21 1.35 -5.04
C PRO A 62 1.97 0.30 -4.22
N GLU A 63 3.30 0.23 -4.35
CA GLU A 63 4.11 -0.83 -3.77
C GLU A 63 3.91 -1.03 -2.26
N PRO A 64 3.95 0.02 -1.41
CA PRO A 64 3.81 -0.17 0.03
C PRO A 64 2.45 -0.76 0.44
N ILE A 65 1.41 -0.43 -0.32
CA ILE A 65 0.06 -0.96 -0.09
C ILE A 65 -0.02 -2.43 -0.49
N ILE A 66 0.53 -2.76 -1.65
CA ILE A 66 0.55 -4.13 -2.16
C ILE A 66 1.37 -5.02 -1.22
N LEU A 67 2.58 -4.60 -0.84
CA LEU A 67 3.45 -5.35 0.07
C LEU A 67 2.79 -5.59 1.42
N ALA A 68 2.20 -4.54 2.02
CA ALA A 68 1.49 -4.66 3.29
C ALA A 68 0.31 -5.64 3.21
N ALA A 69 -0.54 -5.50 2.19
CA ALA A 69 -1.71 -6.36 2.02
C ALA A 69 -1.33 -7.83 1.78
N ARG A 70 -0.33 -8.07 0.96
CA ARG A 70 0.16 -9.42 0.64
C ARG A 70 0.80 -10.10 1.86
N ALA A 71 1.55 -9.35 2.68
CA ALA A 71 2.17 -9.87 3.89
C ALA A 71 1.16 -10.13 5.01
N LEU A 72 0.24 -9.18 5.24
CA LEU A 72 -0.72 -9.25 6.36
C LEU A 72 -1.95 -10.09 6.06
N LYS A 73 -2.33 -10.23 4.80
CA LYS A 73 -3.51 -10.99 4.34
C LYS A 73 -4.78 -10.64 5.12
N PRO A 74 -5.15 -9.34 5.19
CA PRO A 74 -6.30 -8.91 5.97
C PRO A 74 -7.60 -9.51 5.44
N LEU A 75 -8.60 -9.67 6.31
CA LEU A 75 -9.94 -10.10 5.89
C LEU A 75 -10.63 -9.01 5.06
N LYS A 76 -10.34 -7.75 5.36
CA LYS A 76 -10.83 -6.60 4.60
C LYS A 76 -9.72 -5.56 4.45
N HIS A 77 -9.58 -4.99 3.25
CA HIS A 77 -8.63 -3.93 2.96
C HIS A 77 -9.36 -2.68 2.46
N ILE A 78 -9.16 -1.55 3.13
CA ILE A 78 -9.72 -0.25 2.76
C ILE A 78 -8.58 0.70 2.45
N ILE A 79 -8.57 1.21 1.21
CA ILE A 79 -7.54 2.12 0.71
C ILE A 79 -8.14 3.53 0.66
N PHE A 80 -7.58 4.43 1.47
CA PHE A 80 -7.95 5.83 1.50
C PHE A 80 -7.04 6.64 0.59
N HIS A 81 -7.60 7.57 -0.16
CA HIS A 81 -6.86 8.38 -1.11
C HIS A 81 -7.46 9.77 -1.29
N ASP A 82 -6.66 10.70 -1.76
CA ASP A 82 -7.17 11.93 -2.34
C ASP A 82 -7.51 11.75 -3.83
N LYS A 83 -8.14 12.78 -4.40
CA LYS A 83 -8.55 12.76 -5.80
C LYS A 83 -7.37 12.64 -6.77
N GLU A 84 -6.23 13.22 -6.42
CA GLU A 84 -5.06 13.31 -7.31
C GLU A 84 -4.43 11.92 -7.52
N VAL A 85 -4.15 11.20 -6.45
CA VAL A 85 -3.51 9.88 -6.54
C VAL A 85 -4.42 8.79 -7.10
N ALA A 86 -5.74 8.99 -7.07
CA ALA A 86 -6.69 8.06 -7.67
C ALA A 86 -6.47 7.89 -9.18
N PHE A 87 -6.03 8.95 -9.85
CA PHE A 87 -5.77 8.97 -11.30
C PHE A 87 -4.32 8.69 -11.67
N ASN A 88 -3.44 8.39 -10.69
CA ASN A 88 -2.09 7.98 -10.98
C ASN A 88 -2.08 6.66 -11.78
N GLU A 89 -1.35 6.63 -12.90
CA GLU A 89 -1.33 5.50 -13.84
C GLU A 89 -0.89 4.20 -13.17
N ASP A 90 0.14 4.24 -12.33
CA ASP A 90 0.64 3.06 -11.61
C ASP A 90 -0.42 2.51 -10.64
N ASN A 91 -1.12 3.40 -9.92
CA ASN A 91 -2.18 3.00 -9.00
C ASN A 91 -3.38 2.35 -9.74
N ILE A 92 -3.78 2.93 -10.88
CA ILE A 92 -4.87 2.37 -11.69
C ILE A 92 -4.49 0.98 -12.24
N ARG A 93 -3.25 0.84 -12.71
CA ARG A 93 -2.81 -0.37 -13.40
C ARG A 93 -2.44 -1.50 -12.44
N PHE A 94 -1.70 -1.19 -11.37
CA PHE A 94 -1.03 -2.20 -10.58
C PHE A 94 -1.75 -2.59 -9.28
N LEU A 95 -2.55 -1.72 -8.66
CA LEU A 95 -3.35 -2.13 -7.51
C LEU A 95 -4.29 -3.29 -7.84
N PRO A 96 -5.13 -3.25 -8.91
CA PRO A 96 -6.00 -4.36 -9.25
C PRO A 96 -5.24 -5.64 -9.61
N ARG A 97 -4.09 -5.49 -10.29
CA ARG A 97 -3.28 -6.64 -10.71
C ARG A 97 -2.72 -7.44 -9.53
N PHE A 98 -2.25 -6.77 -8.47
CA PHE A 98 -1.54 -7.41 -7.35
C PHE A 98 -2.39 -7.64 -6.11
N LEU A 99 -3.51 -6.94 -5.95
CA LEU A 99 -4.41 -7.08 -4.81
C LEU A 99 -5.65 -7.94 -5.13
N ASN A 100 -5.86 -8.31 -6.39
CA ASN A 100 -7.11 -8.90 -6.87
C ASN A 100 -8.31 -7.98 -6.52
N GLU A 101 -9.53 -8.51 -6.42
CA GLU A 101 -10.73 -7.71 -6.15
C GLU A 101 -11.01 -7.51 -4.64
N GLY A 102 -10.05 -7.82 -3.77
CA GLY A 102 -10.24 -7.87 -2.31
C GLY A 102 -10.09 -6.55 -1.56
N TYR A 103 -10.30 -5.39 -2.17
CA TYR A 103 -10.15 -4.10 -1.51
C TYR A 103 -11.22 -3.09 -1.90
N GLU A 104 -11.48 -2.13 -0.99
CA GLU A 104 -12.35 -0.99 -1.21
C GLU A 104 -11.52 0.29 -1.31
N LYS A 105 -11.95 1.25 -2.14
CA LYS A 105 -11.35 2.60 -2.21
C LYS A 105 -12.29 3.62 -1.63
N ILE A 106 -11.75 4.52 -0.81
CA ILE A 106 -12.48 5.63 -0.21
C ILE A 106 -11.72 6.93 -0.46
N GLU A 107 -12.37 7.85 -1.16
CA GLU A 107 -11.83 9.18 -1.41
C GLU A 107 -12.12 10.10 -0.23
N PHE A 108 -11.11 10.83 0.24
CA PHE A 108 -11.30 11.91 1.19
C PHE A 108 -11.99 13.10 0.49
N ALA A 109 -13.03 13.65 1.11
CA ALA A 109 -13.74 14.80 0.55
C ALA A 109 -12.86 16.06 0.44
N ASP A 110 -11.91 16.21 1.36
CA ASP A 110 -10.85 17.22 1.33
C ASP A 110 -9.63 16.73 2.16
N GLU A 111 -8.54 17.53 2.13
CA GLU A 111 -7.31 17.21 2.82
C GLU A 111 -7.20 17.80 4.24
N SER A 112 -8.30 18.31 4.80
CA SER A 112 -8.30 18.81 6.17
C SER A 112 -8.17 17.65 7.16
N PHE A 113 -7.48 17.92 8.26
CA PHE A 113 -7.32 16.94 9.33
C PHE A 113 -8.66 16.38 9.82
N GLY A 114 -9.63 17.25 10.03
CA GLY A 114 -10.96 16.85 10.51
C GLY A 114 -11.68 15.90 9.57
N THR A 115 -11.69 16.20 8.27
CA THR A 115 -12.31 15.34 7.25
C THR A 115 -11.65 13.98 7.17
N ILE A 116 -10.33 13.95 7.16
CA ILE A 116 -9.57 12.69 7.11
C ILE A 116 -9.86 11.84 8.36
N TYR A 117 -9.78 12.45 9.53
CA TYR A 117 -10.03 11.78 10.81
C TYR A 117 -11.46 11.21 10.90
N GLU A 118 -12.48 12.01 10.56
CA GLU A 118 -13.87 11.56 10.57
C GLU A 118 -14.15 10.48 9.51
N THR A 119 -13.47 10.50 8.38
CA THR A 119 -13.57 9.43 7.38
C THR A 119 -13.06 8.09 7.94
N PHE A 120 -11.93 8.08 8.63
CA PHE A 120 -11.44 6.88 9.35
C PHE A 120 -12.46 6.40 10.40
N LYS A 121 -12.99 7.32 11.20
CA LYS A 121 -14.00 7.01 12.22
C LYS A 121 -15.25 6.36 11.64
N GLN A 122 -15.77 6.90 10.54
CA GLN A 122 -16.93 6.33 9.86
C GLN A 122 -16.66 4.91 9.38
N GLN A 123 -15.50 4.68 8.75
CA GLN A 123 -15.13 3.35 8.27
C GLN A 123 -14.92 2.37 9.42
N MET A 124 -14.38 2.80 10.52
CA MET A 124 -14.27 1.98 11.73
C MET A 124 -15.65 1.61 12.28
N ALA A 125 -16.59 2.56 12.31
CA ALA A 125 -17.96 2.31 12.80
C ALA A 125 -18.71 1.26 11.96
N TYR A 126 -18.53 1.28 10.63
CA TYR A 126 -19.11 0.26 9.74
C TYR A 126 -18.53 -1.15 9.96
N ASN A 127 -17.36 -1.24 10.57
CA ASN A 127 -16.63 -2.49 10.77
C ASN A 127 -16.37 -2.76 12.27
N ALA A 128 -17.26 -2.33 13.14
CA ALA A 128 -17.09 -2.42 14.60
C ALA A 128 -16.79 -3.85 15.09
N GLY A 129 -15.97 -3.93 16.15
CA GLY A 129 -15.60 -5.19 16.77
C GLY A 129 -14.47 -5.95 16.07
N ARG A 130 -13.74 -5.32 15.18
CA ARG A 130 -12.60 -5.87 14.44
C ARG A 130 -11.28 -5.27 14.90
N ASN A 131 -10.19 -5.99 14.66
CA ASN A 131 -8.83 -5.48 14.85
C ASN A 131 -8.41 -4.65 13.65
N TYR A 132 -7.88 -3.45 13.92
CA TYR A 132 -7.44 -2.51 12.88
C TYR A 132 -5.94 -2.39 12.86
N THR A 133 -5.39 -2.42 11.66
CA THR A 133 -4.00 -2.05 11.38
C THR A 133 -3.98 -0.94 10.34
N ILE A 134 -3.19 0.09 10.56
CA ILE A 134 -3.11 1.23 9.67
C ILE A 134 -1.73 1.29 9.04
N ASN A 135 -1.68 1.20 7.70
CA ASN A 135 -0.47 1.41 6.92
C ASN A 135 -0.34 2.90 6.58
N ILE A 136 0.67 3.53 7.17
CA ILE A 136 0.96 4.96 7.02
C ILE A 136 2.13 5.25 6.08
N THR A 137 2.56 4.28 5.28
CA THR A 137 3.73 4.44 4.40
C THR A 137 3.49 5.42 3.28
N GLY A 138 2.29 5.43 2.70
CA GLY A 138 1.89 6.31 1.61
C GLY A 138 1.11 7.54 2.05
N GLY A 139 0.75 8.35 1.07
CA GLY A 139 -0.12 9.51 1.27
C GLY A 139 0.61 10.82 1.60
N LYS A 140 -0.15 11.89 1.63
CA LYS A 140 0.33 13.22 2.02
C LYS A 140 0.57 13.30 3.53
N LYS A 141 1.41 14.22 3.97
CA LYS A 141 1.76 14.40 5.39
C LYS A 141 0.55 14.61 6.30
N SER A 142 -0.47 15.35 5.84
CA SER A 142 -1.75 15.55 6.55
C SER A 142 -2.50 14.24 6.78
N MET A 143 -2.53 13.37 5.78
CA MET A 143 -3.18 12.07 5.86
C MET A 143 -2.46 11.15 6.84
N VAL A 144 -1.14 11.08 6.74
CA VAL A 144 -0.29 10.28 7.65
C VAL A 144 -0.40 10.76 9.09
N ALA A 145 -0.38 12.08 9.32
CA ALA A 145 -0.55 12.66 10.66
C ALA A 145 -1.93 12.34 11.24
N SER A 146 -3.00 12.50 10.46
CA SER A 146 -4.36 12.17 10.88
C SER A 146 -4.52 10.68 11.20
N ALA A 147 -3.96 9.81 10.35
CA ALA A 147 -3.96 8.36 10.56
C ALA A 147 -3.23 7.95 11.84
N GLY A 148 -2.08 8.58 12.13
CA GLY A 148 -1.32 8.31 13.35
C GLY A 148 -2.06 8.72 14.62
N ILE A 149 -2.72 9.88 14.61
CA ILE A 149 -3.53 10.35 15.76
C ILE A 149 -4.75 9.45 15.94
N PHE A 150 -5.43 9.12 14.83
CA PHE A 150 -6.55 8.19 14.86
C PHE A 150 -6.15 6.82 15.44
N ALA A 151 -5.02 6.27 15.00
CA ALA A 151 -4.51 4.99 15.50
C ALA A 151 -4.30 5.02 17.02
N ARG A 152 -3.70 6.11 17.55
CA ARG A 152 -3.53 6.31 19.00
C ARG A 152 -4.88 6.34 19.72
N ASP A 153 -5.84 7.13 19.21
CA ASP A 153 -7.11 7.36 19.89
C ASP A 153 -8.00 6.11 19.93
N TYR A 154 -7.84 5.22 18.96
CA TYR A 154 -8.61 3.98 18.83
C TYR A 154 -7.80 2.71 19.09
N ASN A 155 -6.57 2.84 19.58
CA ASN A 155 -5.67 1.73 19.88
C ASN A 155 -5.48 0.77 18.69
N ALA A 156 -5.36 1.33 17.49
CA ALA A 156 -5.06 0.57 16.29
C ALA A 156 -3.55 0.38 16.12
N SER A 157 -3.13 -0.75 15.57
CA SER A 157 -1.74 -0.97 15.21
C SER A 157 -1.33 -0.11 14.02
N ILE A 158 -0.08 0.35 14.02
CA ILE A 158 0.50 1.09 12.89
C ILE A 158 1.59 0.25 12.26
N ILE A 159 1.60 0.21 10.93
CA ILE A 159 2.70 -0.35 10.15
C ILE A 159 3.29 0.68 9.19
N TYR A 160 4.56 0.50 8.91
CA TYR A 160 5.32 1.23 7.93
C TYR A 160 6.14 0.25 7.10
N VAL A 161 6.04 0.34 5.77
CA VAL A 161 6.81 -0.48 4.83
C VAL A 161 8.01 0.35 4.39
N ASP A 162 9.21 -0.11 4.75
CA ASP A 162 10.49 0.53 4.43
C ASP A 162 11.25 -0.21 3.33
#